data_ed0b62ad1d26a9a0e23d042b75b17b0c
#
_entry.id   ed0b62ad1d26a9a0e23d042b75b17b0c
#
_cell.length_a   1.000
_cell.length_b   1.000
_cell.length_c   1.000
_cell.angle_alpha   90.00
_cell.angle_beta   90.00
_cell.angle_gamma   90.00
#
_symmetry.space_group_name_H-M   'P 1'
#
loop_
_entity.id
_entity.type
_entity.pdbx_description
1 polymer ?
#
loop_
_entity_poly.entity_id
_entity_poly.type
_entity_poly.pdbx_seq_one_letter_code
_entity_poly.pdbx_strand_id
1 'polypeptide(L)'
;MLALFLSSATLAYAATSSIQIKSADLQLQDNYYSVSADVAIDFDDEIEEAINKGVPLDFLIEFQIVNPRKYWFDDEIITAYKNITLSYHALTKQYLVNSGDHQKSFETLSEAKQELAELSDWKVAEKSLLEKNENYRAALLIRLDQTKLPKAIQVDAIASEKWNLSSQKYVWPLKDLSK
;
A
#
# COMPACT_ATOMS: atom_id res chain seq x y z
N MET A 1 16.46 42.82 -38.86
CA MET A 1 16.26 41.37 -38.63
C MET A 1 16.18 41.15 -37.12
N LEU A 2 14.99 41.01 -36.61
CA LEU A 2 14.74 40.87 -35.15
C LEU A 2 14.51 39.37 -34.88
N ALA A 3 15.44 38.69 -34.22
CA ALA A 3 15.33 37.29 -33.87
C ALA A 3 14.50 37.16 -32.57
N LEU A 4 13.30 36.61 -32.67
CA LEU A 4 12.44 36.25 -31.52
C LEU A 4 12.94 34.97 -30.91
N PHE A 5 13.55 35.00 -29.73
CA PHE A 5 13.84 33.81 -28.92
C PHE A 5 12.55 33.36 -28.24
N LEU A 6 11.94 32.30 -28.73
CA LEU A 6 10.88 31.55 -28.02
C LEU A 6 11.56 30.72 -26.90
N SER A 7 11.48 31.22 -25.68
CA SER A 7 11.85 30.48 -24.48
C SER A 7 10.72 29.49 -24.17
N SER A 8 10.93 28.21 -24.46
CA SER A 8 10.03 27.13 -24.05
C SER A 8 10.23 26.85 -22.56
N ALA A 9 9.33 27.37 -21.72
CA ALA A 9 9.27 26.99 -20.32
C ALA A 9 8.81 25.53 -20.22
N THR A 10 9.72 24.61 -19.92
CA THR A 10 9.38 23.25 -19.50
C THR A 10 8.79 23.32 -18.10
N LEU A 11 7.49 23.08 -17.99
CA LEU A 11 6.84 22.82 -16.69
C LEU A 11 7.43 21.52 -16.14
N ALA A 12 8.31 21.63 -15.16
CA ALA A 12 8.71 20.50 -14.35
C ALA A 12 7.49 20.05 -13.51
N TYR A 13 6.89 18.93 -13.87
CA TYR A 13 5.94 18.26 -12.99
C TYR A 13 6.73 17.73 -11.79
N ALA A 14 6.49 18.31 -10.63
CA ALA A 14 6.98 17.71 -9.38
C ALA A 14 6.29 16.37 -9.20
N ALA A 15 7.07 15.30 -9.10
CA ALA A 15 6.54 13.98 -8.77
C ALA A 15 5.87 14.07 -7.40
N THR A 16 4.62 13.64 -7.32
CA THR A 16 3.87 13.60 -6.06
C THR A 16 3.86 12.15 -5.59
N SER A 17 4.18 11.94 -4.32
CA SER A 17 4.10 10.59 -3.73
C SER A 17 2.68 10.03 -3.82
N SER A 18 2.55 8.77 -4.22
CA SER A 18 1.24 8.14 -4.37
C SER A 18 1.28 6.64 -4.13
N ILE A 19 0.16 6.10 -3.65
CA ILE A 19 -0.13 4.67 -3.59
C ILE A 19 -1.41 4.41 -4.37
N GLN A 20 -1.36 3.54 -5.36
CA GLN A 20 -2.50 3.19 -6.18
C GLN A 20 -2.67 1.68 -6.25
N ILE A 21 -3.82 1.16 -5.82
CA ILE A 21 -4.20 -0.23 -6.03
C ILE A 21 -4.81 -0.33 -7.42
N LYS A 22 -4.11 -1.01 -8.36
CA LYS A 22 -4.54 -1.20 -9.74
C LYS A 22 -5.57 -2.30 -9.87
N SER A 23 -5.33 -3.40 -9.14
CA SER A 23 -6.24 -4.54 -9.06
C SER A 23 -6.04 -5.27 -7.75
N ALA A 24 -7.09 -5.95 -7.29
CA ALA A 24 -7.04 -6.88 -6.17
C ALA A 24 -7.99 -8.04 -6.44
N ASP A 25 -7.61 -9.22 -5.98
CA ASP A 25 -8.37 -10.45 -6.11
C ASP A 25 -8.34 -11.25 -4.81
N LEU A 26 -9.40 -12.01 -4.56
CA LEU A 26 -9.53 -12.92 -3.43
C LEU A 26 -9.72 -14.32 -3.97
N GLN A 27 -8.80 -15.22 -3.66
CA GLN A 27 -8.82 -16.60 -4.13
C GLN A 27 -8.93 -17.57 -2.96
N LEU A 28 -9.67 -18.65 -3.17
CA LEU A 28 -9.71 -19.75 -2.23
C LEU A 28 -8.57 -20.72 -2.55
N GLN A 29 -7.63 -20.86 -1.62
CA GLN A 29 -6.54 -21.83 -1.70
C GLN A 29 -6.68 -22.82 -0.52
N ASP A 30 -6.87 -24.10 -0.84
CA ASP A 30 -7.13 -25.14 0.17
C ASP A 30 -8.33 -24.80 1.07
N ASN A 31 -8.06 -24.31 2.26
CA ASN A 31 -9.09 -23.98 3.26
C ASN A 31 -9.04 -22.51 3.70
N TYR A 32 -8.28 -21.66 2.98
CA TYR A 32 -8.11 -20.24 3.30
C TYR A 32 -8.39 -19.37 2.09
N TYR A 33 -8.97 -18.21 2.35
CA TYR A 33 -9.01 -17.12 1.39
C TYR A 33 -7.71 -16.34 1.44
N SER A 34 -7.11 -16.12 0.29
CA SER A 34 -5.88 -15.34 0.11
C SER A 34 -6.12 -14.15 -0.80
N VAL A 35 -5.57 -12.99 -0.41
CA VAL A 35 -5.60 -11.75 -1.19
C VAL A 35 -4.31 -11.61 -1.96
N SER A 36 -4.44 -11.24 -3.23
CA SER A 36 -3.35 -10.76 -4.08
C SER A 36 -3.74 -9.42 -4.68
N ALA A 37 -2.79 -8.50 -4.83
CA ALA A 37 -3.04 -7.19 -5.43
C ALA A 37 -1.83 -6.69 -6.22
N ASP A 38 -2.10 -5.97 -7.31
CA ASP A 38 -1.13 -5.18 -8.05
C ASP A 38 -1.23 -3.72 -7.58
N VAL A 39 -0.13 -3.21 -7.04
CA VAL A 39 -0.05 -1.88 -6.46
C VAL A 39 1.04 -1.08 -7.16
N ALA A 40 0.81 0.19 -7.41
CA ALA A 40 1.85 1.14 -7.80
C ALA A 40 2.18 2.03 -6.61
N ILE A 41 3.46 2.20 -6.34
CA ILE A 41 3.96 3.05 -5.26
C ILE A 41 5.03 3.97 -5.84
N ASP A 42 4.78 5.27 -5.76
CA ASP A 42 5.73 6.31 -6.14
C ASP A 42 6.02 7.21 -4.95
N PHE A 43 7.29 7.56 -4.77
CA PHE A 43 7.75 8.49 -3.75
C PHE A 43 8.28 9.74 -4.42
N ASP A 44 8.04 10.89 -3.81
CA ASP A 44 8.70 12.14 -4.18
C ASP A 44 10.12 12.20 -3.59
N ASP A 45 10.88 13.21 -4.00
CA ASP A 45 12.27 13.38 -3.58
C ASP A 45 12.43 13.50 -2.06
N GLU A 46 11.45 14.08 -1.35
CA GLU A 46 11.49 14.26 0.10
C GLU A 46 11.38 12.91 0.84
N ILE A 47 10.45 12.06 0.41
CA ILE A 47 10.27 10.71 0.96
C ILE A 47 11.49 9.84 0.64
N GLU A 48 11.98 9.88 -0.62
CA GLU A 48 13.18 9.12 -1.01
C GLU A 48 14.42 9.57 -0.21
N GLU A 49 14.59 10.88 -0.01
CA GLU A 49 15.68 11.40 0.81
C GLU A 49 15.58 10.95 2.28
N ALA A 50 14.38 10.93 2.84
CA ALA A 50 14.15 10.44 4.20
C ALA A 50 14.51 8.95 4.33
N ILE A 51 14.09 8.10 3.38
CA ILE A 51 14.46 6.68 3.35
C ILE A 51 15.99 6.54 3.29
N ASN A 52 16.65 7.27 2.41
CA ASN A 52 18.11 7.24 2.24
C ASN A 52 18.88 7.73 3.48
N LYS A 53 18.27 8.56 4.30
CA LYS A 53 18.77 8.99 5.62
C LYS A 53 18.47 7.97 6.74
N GLY A 54 17.85 6.84 6.41
CA GLY A 54 17.57 5.75 7.34
C GLY A 54 16.24 5.87 8.08
N VAL A 55 15.32 6.73 7.63
CA VAL A 55 13.97 6.81 8.18
C VAL A 55 13.19 5.56 7.74
N PRO A 56 12.71 4.72 8.67
CA PRO A 56 11.87 3.59 8.30
C PRO A 56 10.45 4.07 7.98
N LEU A 57 9.87 3.51 6.93
CA LEU A 57 8.48 3.73 6.54
C LEU A 57 7.67 2.47 6.80
N ASP A 58 6.71 2.55 7.71
CA ASP A 58 5.81 1.46 8.04
C ASP A 58 4.49 1.63 7.28
N PHE A 59 4.17 0.67 6.44
CA PHE A 59 2.91 0.63 5.70
C PHE A 59 1.94 -0.34 6.36
N LEU A 60 0.72 0.12 6.58
CA LEU A 60 -0.39 -0.69 7.04
C LEU A 60 -1.30 -1.03 5.85
N ILE A 61 -1.46 -2.32 5.61
CA ILE A 61 -2.41 -2.87 4.65
C ILE A 61 -3.61 -3.37 5.44
N GLU A 62 -4.78 -2.83 5.14
CA GLU A 62 -6.05 -3.21 5.74
C GLU A 62 -6.93 -3.87 4.69
N PHE A 63 -7.37 -5.08 4.97
CA PHE A 63 -8.32 -5.83 4.15
C PHE A 63 -9.60 -6.09 4.94
N GLN A 64 -10.75 -5.89 4.30
CA GLN A 64 -12.05 -6.10 4.90
C GLN A 64 -12.95 -6.90 3.98
N ILE A 65 -13.79 -7.76 4.55
CA ILE A 65 -14.96 -8.34 3.90
C ILE A 65 -16.18 -7.91 4.68
N VAL A 66 -17.15 -7.32 3.98
CA VAL A 66 -18.41 -6.88 4.54
C VAL A 66 -19.59 -7.51 3.81
N ASN A 67 -20.68 -7.73 4.54
CA ASN A 67 -21.99 -8.05 3.96
C ASN A 67 -22.82 -6.76 3.90
N PRO A 68 -23.08 -6.20 2.70
CA PRO A 68 -23.80 -4.94 2.55
C PRO A 68 -25.24 -5.06 3.03
N ARG A 69 -25.68 -4.13 3.86
CA ARG A 69 -27.08 -4.03 4.33
C ARG A 69 -27.82 -2.84 3.72
N LYS A 70 -29.07 -3.04 3.33
CA LYS A 70 -29.86 -2.03 2.64
C LYS A 70 -30.24 -0.81 3.50
N TYR A 71 -30.35 -0.97 4.84
CA TYR A 71 -30.89 0.07 5.73
C TYR A 71 -30.05 0.33 6.99
N TRP A 72 -28.89 -0.34 7.15
CA TRP A 72 -27.98 -0.24 8.29
C TRP A 72 -26.54 -0.19 7.82
N PHE A 73 -25.62 -0.01 8.77
CA PHE A 73 -24.20 -0.17 8.48
C PHE A 73 -23.95 -1.60 7.97
N ASP A 74 -23.02 -1.72 7.04
CA ASP A 74 -22.59 -3.03 6.52
C ASP A 74 -22.08 -3.90 7.68
N ASP A 75 -22.38 -5.19 7.65
CA ASP A 75 -21.81 -6.11 8.63
C ASP A 75 -20.36 -6.39 8.26
N GLU A 76 -19.45 -6.08 9.16
CA GLU A 76 -18.05 -6.47 9.05
C GLU A 76 -17.90 -7.96 9.40
N ILE A 77 -17.51 -8.76 8.43
CA ILE A 77 -17.32 -10.21 8.59
C ILE A 77 -15.87 -10.52 8.92
N ILE A 78 -14.94 -9.87 8.20
CA ILE A 78 -13.50 -10.09 8.33
C ILE A 78 -12.81 -8.74 8.25
N THR A 79 -11.85 -8.52 9.16
CA THR A 79 -10.84 -7.47 9.03
C THR A 79 -9.48 -8.06 9.32
N ALA A 80 -8.56 -7.91 8.38
CA ALA A 80 -7.20 -8.39 8.47
C ALA A 80 -6.22 -7.24 8.22
N TYR A 81 -5.11 -7.26 8.95
CA TYR A 81 -4.05 -6.25 8.86
C TYR A 81 -2.71 -6.90 8.54
N LYS A 82 -1.93 -6.25 7.70
CA LYS A 82 -0.55 -6.62 7.40
C LYS A 82 0.32 -5.38 7.47
N ASN A 83 1.45 -5.48 8.17
CA ASN A 83 2.45 -4.42 8.23
C ASN A 83 3.63 -4.77 7.34
N ILE A 84 4.11 -3.80 6.57
CA ILE A 84 5.33 -3.91 5.77
C ILE A 84 6.18 -2.68 6.06
N THR A 85 7.45 -2.89 6.42
CA THR A 85 8.40 -1.81 6.71
C THR A 85 9.45 -1.73 5.62
N LEU A 86 9.63 -0.56 5.03
CA LEU A 86 10.74 -0.23 4.13
C LEU A 86 11.76 0.61 4.90
N SER A 87 13.03 0.23 4.86
CA SER A 87 14.12 0.96 5.52
C SER A 87 15.41 0.86 4.72
N TYR A 88 16.36 1.78 4.96
CA TYR A 88 17.70 1.75 4.40
C TYR A 88 18.74 1.49 5.48
N HIS A 89 19.60 0.49 5.25
CA HIS A 89 20.67 0.13 6.16
C HIS A 89 22.01 0.69 5.65
N ALA A 90 22.46 1.79 6.25
CA ALA A 90 23.61 2.55 5.77
C ALA A 90 24.95 1.77 5.76
N LEU A 91 25.15 0.84 6.68
CA LEU A 91 26.40 0.07 6.77
C LEU A 91 26.53 -0.92 5.59
N THR A 92 25.45 -1.61 5.24
CA THR A 92 25.42 -2.55 4.11
C THR A 92 25.04 -1.90 2.80
N LYS A 93 24.57 -0.64 2.84
CA LYS A 93 24.04 0.12 1.70
C LYS A 93 22.91 -0.61 0.98
N GLN A 94 22.02 -1.23 1.74
CA GLN A 94 20.89 -2.01 1.23
C GLN A 94 19.57 -1.46 1.72
N TYR A 95 18.55 -1.59 0.89
CA TYR A 95 17.17 -1.37 1.25
C TYR A 95 16.59 -2.68 1.78
N LEU A 96 15.87 -2.60 2.90
CA LEU A 96 15.27 -3.75 3.56
C LEU A 96 13.76 -3.61 3.52
N VAL A 97 13.09 -4.65 3.08
CA VAL A 97 11.63 -4.78 3.17
C VAL A 97 11.31 -5.90 4.14
N ASN A 98 10.63 -5.56 5.23
CA ASN A 98 10.23 -6.48 6.28
C ASN A 98 8.71 -6.68 6.24
N SER A 99 8.26 -7.93 6.21
CA SER A 99 6.85 -8.30 6.26
C SER A 99 6.65 -9.47 7.23
N GLY A 100 6.19 -9.19 8.44
CA GLY A 100 6.15 -10.18 9.51
C GLY A 100 7.55 -10.72 9.85
N ASP A 101 7.71 -12.06 9.74
CA ASP A 101 8.99 -12.73 10.03
C ASP A 101 9.93 -12.79 8.81
N HIS A 102 9.53 -12.21 7.68
CA HIS A 102 10.31 -12.24 6.45
C HIS A 102 10.97 -10.90 6.18
N GLN A 103 12.28 -10.95 5.93
CA GLN A 103 13.06 -9.79 5.49
C GLN A 103 13.73 -10.10 4.17
N LYS A 104 13.59 -9.18 3.22
CA LYS A 104 14.33 -9.19 1.95
C LYS A 104 15.20 -7.95 1.87
N SER A 105 16.37 -8.07 1.22
CA SER A 105 17.30 -6.97 1.00
C SER A 105 17.52 -6.73 -0.50
N PHE A 106 17.63 -5.45 -0.86
CA PHE A 106 17.73 -4.98 -2.25
C PHE A 106 18.88 -3.97 -2.39
N GLU A 107 19.50 -3.91 -3.55
CA GLU A 107 20.55 -2.95 -3.82
C GLU A 107 20.02 -1.56 -4.19
N THR A 108 18.80 -1.50 -4.73
CA THR A 108 18.18 -0.26 -5.19
C THR A 108 16.82 -0.01 -4.53
N LEU A 109 16.46 1.27 -4.35
CA LEU A 109 15.15 1.65 -3.87
C LEU A 109 14.04 1.20 -4.84
N SER A 110 14.31 1.19 -6.14
CA SER A 110 13.36 0.73 -7.17
C SER A 110 12.96 -0.73 -6.97
N GLU A 111 13.92 -1.62 -6.70
CA GLU A 111 13.65 -3.03 -6.41
C GLU A 111 12.87 -3.20 -5.10
N ALA A 112 13.25 -2.44 -4.07
CA ALA A 112 12.53 -2.46 -2.79
C ALA A 112 11.09 -1.93 -2.92
N LYS A 113 10.85 -0.91 -3.76
CA LYS A 113 9.49 -0.43 -4.09
C LYS A 113 8.67 -1.49 -4.82
N GLN A 114 9.28 -2.26 -5.72
CA GLN A 114 8.59 -3.37 -6.40
C GLN A 114 8.16 -4.46 -5.41
N GLU A 115 9.05 -4.86 -4.51
CA GLU A 115 8.70 -5.81 -3.44
C GLU A 115 7.60 -5.28 -2.51
N LEU A 116 7.67 -3.98 -2.14
CA LEU A 116 6.65 -3.33 -1.31
C LEU A 116 5.28 -3.31 -2.00
N ALA A 117 5.26 -3.18 -3.32
CA ALA A 117 4.07 -3.14 -4.16
C ALA A 117 3.48 -4.54 -4.43
N GLU A 118 4.24 -5.60 -4.19
CA GLU A 118 3.79 -6.97 -4.41
C GLU A 118 3.05 -7.51 -3.19
N LEU A 119 1.74 -7.63 -3.31
CA LEU A 119 0.91 -8.33 -2.33
C LEU A 119 0.44 -9.65 -2.94
N SER A 120 1.11 -10.75 -2.57
CA SER A 120 0.81 -12.09 -3.09
C SER A 120 0.40 -13.03 -1.98
N ASP A 121 -0.63 -13.83 -2.22
CA ASP A 121 -1.07 -14.97 -1.40
C ASP A 121 -1.20 -14.67 0.11
N TRP A 122 -1.59 -13.44 0.45
CA TRP A 122 -1.82 -13.08 1.85
C TRP A 122 -3.08 -13.76 2.39
N LYS A 123 -2.91 -14.77 3.26
CA LYS A 123 -4.01 -15.46 3.92
C LYS A 123 -4.74 -14.53 4.88
N VAL A 124 -6.02 -14.32 4.66
CA VAL A 124 -6.84 -13.34 5.39
C VAL A 124 -7.96 -13.98 6.19
N ALA A 125 -8.46 -15.14 5.76
CA ALA A 125 -9.62 -15.79 6.40
C ALA A 125 -9.69 -17.28 6.13
N GLU A 126 -10.29 -18.03 7.07
CA GLU A 126 -10.69 -19.42 6.83
C GLU A 126 -11.95 -19.48 5.95
N LYS A 127 -12.04 -20.52 5.12
CA LYS A 127 -13.19 -20.76 4.25
C LYS A 127 -14.52 -20.81 5.01
N SER A 128 -14.50 -21.30 6.24
CA SER A 128 -15.68 -21.47 7.11
C SER A 128 -16.34 -20.15 7.51
N LEU A 129 -15.62 -19.01 7.39
CA LEU A 129 -16.13 -17.70 7.79
C LEU A 129 -17.06 -17.06 6.75
N LEU A 130 -17.06 -17.55 5.51
CA LEU A 130 -17.93 -17.01 4.45
C LEU A 130 -19.00 -18.04 4.07
N GLU A 131 -20.25 -17.62 4.15
CA GLU A 131 -21.38 -18.44 3.76
C GLU A 131 -21.61 -18.42 2.25
N LYS A 132 -22.05 -19.56 1.71
CA LYS A 132 -22.41 -19.65 0.29
C LYS A 132 -23.71 -18.85 0.05
N ASN A 133 -23.80 -18.22 -1.11
CA ASN A 133 -24.95 -17.44 -1.58
C ASN A 133 -25.18 -16.10 -0.86
N GLU A 134 -24.25 -15.64 -0.04
CA GLU A 134 -24.26 -14.27 0.49
C GLU A 134 -23.57 -13.30 -0.47
N ASN A 135 -24.00 -12.02 -0.41
CA ASN A 135 -23.43 -10.96 -1.25
C ASN A 135 -22.36 -10.22 -0.45
N TYR A 136 -21.12 -10.63 -0.58
CA TYR A 136 -20.01 -9.95 0.07
C TYR A 136 -19.34 -8.91 -0.83
N ARG A 137 -18.77 -7.89 -0.21
CA ARG A 137 -17.80 -6.98 -0.82
C ARG A 137 -16.48 -7.07 -0.08
N ALA A 138 -15.41 -7.11 -0.84
CA ALA A 138 -14.07 -6.95 -0.29
C ALA A 138 -13.60 -5.51 -0.45
N ALA A 139 -12.74 -5.08 0.44
CA ALA A 139 -12.10 -3.77 0.38
C ALA A 139 -10.63 -3.89 0.80
N LEU A 140 -9.76 -3.17 0.10
CA LEU A 140 -8.33 -3.09 0.38
C LEU A 140 -7.92 -1.63 0.49
N LEU A 141 -7.15 -1.30 1.51
CA LEU A 141 -6.57 0.02 1.75
C LEU A 141 -5.11 -0.14 2.15
N ILE A 142 -4.24 0.68 1.58
CA ILE A 142 -2.81 0.71 1.91
C ILE A 142 -2.46 2.13 2.32
N ARG A 143 -1.80 2.30 3.46
CA ARG A 143 -1.40 3.62 3.95
C ARG A 143 -0.11 3.58 4.74
N LEU A 144 0.61 4.69 4.72
CA LEU A 144 1.74 4.92 5.62
C LEU A 144 1.22 5.11 7.06
N ASP A 145 1.80 4.39 8.00
CA ASP A 145 1.52 4.60 9.43
C ASP A 145 2.39 5.75 9.96
N GLN A 146 1.87 6.97 9.86
CA GLN A 146 2.57 8.16 10.32
C GLN A 146 2.89 8.13 11.83
N THR A 147 2.18 7.33 12.63
CA THR A 147 2.41 7.23 14.08
C THR A 147 3.72 6.54 14.41
N LYS A 148 4.26 5.76 13.47
CA LYS A 148 5.54 5.06 13.60
C LYS A 148 6.74 5.85 13.07
N LEU A 149 6.52 6.98 12.42
CA LEU A 149 7.61 7.87 12.00
C LEU A 149 8.40 8.38 13.22
N PRO A 150 9.70 8.67 13.09
CA PRO A 150 10.47 9.37 14.12
C PRO A 150 9.80 10.68 14.52
N LYS A 151 9.81 11.00 15.81
CA LYS A 151 9.09 12.19 16.34
C LYS A 151 9.46 13.51 15.65
N ALA A 152 10.71 13.64 15.22
CA ALA A 152 11.15 14.84 14.49
C ALA A 152 10.42 15.01 13.16
N ILE A 153 10.07 13.89 12.49
CA ILE A 153 9.36 13.90 11.20
C ILE A 153 7.85 13.93 11.41
N GLN A 154 7.33 13.36 12.50
CA GLN A 154 5.89 13.39 12.79
C GLN A 154 5.31 14.80 12.81
N VAL A 155 6.07 15.77 13.33
CA VAL A 155 5.62 17.19 13.39
C VAL A 155 5.48 17.75 11.98
N ASP A 156 6.45 17.51 11.10
CA ASP A 156 6.43 17.95 9.71
C ASP A 156 5.38 17.16 8.91
N ALA A 157 5.23 15.88 9.18
CA ALA A 157 4.27 15.01 8.52
C ALA A 157 2.80 15.41 8.78
N ILE A 158 2.49 15.89 10.00
CA ILE A 158 1.15 16.41 10.33
C ILE A 158 0.86 17.71 9.57
N ALA A 159 1.89 18.52 9.32
CA ALA A 159 1.76 19.80 8.64
C ALA A 159 1.84 19.71 7.10
N SER A 160 2.29 18.58 6.56
CA SER A 160 2.54 18.38 5.13
C SER A 160 1.71 17.23 4.56
N GLU A 161 0.96 17.49 3.48
CA GLU A 161 0.22 16.45 2.76
C GLU A 161 1.13 15.41 2.08
N LYS A 162 2.41 15.70 1.88
CA LYS A 162 3.38 14.80 1.26
C LYS A 162 3.54 13.46 2.00
N TRP A 163 3.43 13.50 3.33
CA TRP A 163 3.51 12.32 4.19
C TRP A 163 2.18 11.58 4.33
N ASN A 164 1.10 12.12 3.75
CA ASN A 164 -0.21 11.46 3.76
C ASN A 164 -0.31 10.44 2.61
N LEU A 165 0.60 9.46 2.64
CA LEU A 165 0.62 8.36 1.68
C LEU A 165 -0.48 7.37 2.00
N SER A 166 -1.56 7.43 1.24
CA SER A 166 -2.69 6.50 1.34
C SER A 166 -3.27 6.23 -0.04
N SER A 167 -3.58 4.97 -0.32
CA SER A 167 -4.38 4.64 -1.49
C SER A 167 -5.82 5.10 -1.31
N GLN A 168 -6.56 5.18 -2.40
CA GLN A 168 -8.01 5.12 -2.31
C GLN A 168 -8.42 3.70 -1.86
N LYS A 169 -9.53 3.60 -1.12
CA LYS A 169 -10.10 2.31 -0.74
C LYS A 169 -10.58 1.59 -2.00
N TYR A 170 -9.93 0.48 -2.35
CA TYR A 170 -10.30 -0.34 -3.49
C TYR A 170 -11.37 -1.33 -3.06
N VAL A 171 -12.55 -1.27 -3.69
CA VAL A 171 -13.72 -2.08 -3.30
C VAL A 171 -14.19 -2.90 -4.49
N TRP A 172 -14.42 -4.20 -4.28
CA TRP A 172 -14.95 -5.09 -5.32
C TRP A 172 -15.96 -6.09 -4.76
N PRO A 173 -16.95 -6.50 -5.58
CA PRO A 173 -17.89 -7.54 -5.18
C PRO A 173 -17.21 -8.91 -5.21
N LEU A 174 -17.46 -9.73 -4.20
CA LEU A 174 -17.06 -11.14 -4.20
C LEU A 174 -18.13 -11.96 -4.92
N LYS A 175 -17.80 -12.43 -6.13
CA LYS A 175 -18.67 -13.30 -6.92
C LYS A 175 -18.15 -14.72 -6.84
N ASP A 176 -19.07 -15.69 -6.67
CA ASP A 176 -18.77 -17.13 -6.72
C ASP A 176 -17.64 -17.61 -5.79
N LEU A 177 -17.85 -17.47 -4.48
CA LEU A 177 -17.00 -18.08 -3.45
C LEU A 177 -17.04 -19.63 -3.44
N SER A 178 -17.65 -20.24 -4.47
CA SER A 178 -17.92 -21.70 -4.55
C SER A 178 -16.91 -22.49 -5.38
N LYS A 179 -15.88 -21.85 -5.92
CA LYS A 179 -14.86 -22.55 -6.72
C LYS A 179 -13.62 -22.84 -5.92
#